data_d7cff5c48e4ae10da8222afe3d928c8c
#
_entry.id   d7cff5c48e4ae10da8222afe3d928c8c
#
_cell.length_a   1.000
_cell.length_b   1.000
_cell.length_c   1.000
_cell.angle_alpha   90.00
_cell.angle_beta   90.00
_cell.angle_gamma   90.00
#
_symmetry.space_group_name_H-M   'P 1'
#
loop_
_entity.id
_entity.type
_entity.pdbx_description
1 polymer ?
#
loop_
_entity_poly.entity_id
_entity_poly.type
_entity_poly.pdbx_seq_one_letter_code
_entity_poly.pdbx_strand_id
1 'polypeptide(L)'
;MKRLLLVLCAAVIAVPAFGQSVSVKDGNIQFTDKSGQTTALTSSGRDSGPVLAPDGKWVVFVRKVDGKPIATGSEEVEPTELWQVRVDGKEATLLVKTRDTGKPETGIAAFGSLQFSTSGKLVYFVTPAWAVTGAVYVVDTTNRKVRYLFPGSDVKVVSSGEYKDHLLVLQHRYFIGGGSYDWYWLVRSDGKEIGPVGETTENFEATHSE
;
A
#
# COMPACT_ATOMS: atom_id res chain seq x y z
N MET A 1 -43.00 32.05 -48.73
CA MET A 1 -42.39 32.16 -47.38
C MET A 1 -41.64 30.84 -47.07
N LYS A 2 -40.32 30.82 -47.26
CA LYS A 2 -39.49 29.63 -46.99
C LYS A 2 -39.00 29.70 -45.54
N ARG A 3 -39.38 28.73 -44.68
CA ARG A 3 -38.90 28.60 -43.31
C ARG A 3 -37.54 27.92 -43.35
N LEU A 4 -36.50 28.62 -42.90
CA LEU A 4 -35.14 28.12 -42.72
C LEU A 4 -35.11 27.37 -41.37
N LEU A 5 -34.89 26.05 -41.42
CA LEU A 5 -34.70 25.22 -40.21
C LEU A 5 -33.22 25.25 -39.84
N LEU A 6 -32.92 25.93 -38.71
CA LEU A 6 -31.57 26.00 -38.14
C LEU A 6 -31.37 24.67 -37.34
N VAL A 7 -30.52 23.77 -37.83
CA VAL A 7 -30.12 22.57 -37.11
C VAL A 7 -28.93 22.95 -36.22
N LEU A 8 -29.15 23.02 -34.91
CA LEU A 8 -28.12 23.26 -33.94
C LEU A 8 -27.36 21.92 -33.68
N CYS A 9 -26.19 21.71 -34.30
CA CYS A 9 -25.29 20.61 -33.93
C CYS A 9 -24.63 20.91 -32.60
N ALA A 10 -25.09 20.26 -31.53
CA ALA A 10 -24.40 20.25 -30.27
C ALA A 10 -23.14 19.35 -30.40
N ALA A 11 -21.96 19.95 -30.45
CA ALA A 11 -20.70 19.21 -30.38
C ALA A 11 -20.56 18.63 -28.97
N VAL A 12 -20.68 17.32 -28.83
CA VAL A 12 -20.34 16.60 -27.60
C VAL A 12 -18.82 16.59 -27.50
N ILE A 13 -18.26 17.43 -26.66
CA ILE A 13 -16.83 17.39 -26.33
C ILE A 13 -16.64 16.19 -25.42
N ALA A 14 -16.04 15.12 -25.93
CA ALA A 14 -15.62 13.98 -25.12
C ALA A 14 -14.48 14.45 -24.20
N VAL A 15 -14.75 14.61 -22.93
CA VAL A 15 -13.73 14.85 -21.92
C VAL A 15 -13.00 13.52 -21.68
N PRO A 16 -11.65 13.45 -21.81
CA PRO A 16 -10.93 12.21 -21.49
C PRO A 16 -11.17 11.85 -20.03
N ALA A 17 -11.63 10.61 -19.80
CA ALA A 17 -11.79 10.09 -18.45
C ALA A 17 -10.42 9.75 -17.89
N PHE A 18 -9.92 10.56 -16.94
CA PHE A 18 -8.72 10.25 -16.18
C PHE A 18 -9.06 9.22 -15.09
N GLY A 19 -8.14 8.26 -14.84
CA GLY A 19 -8.23 7.42 -13.64
C GLY A 19 -7.96 8.27 -12.39
N GLN A 20 -8.59 7.91 -11.26
CA GLN A 20 -8.19 8.51 -9.98
C GLN A 20 -6.74 8.13 -9.65
N SER A 21 -5.96 9.08 -9.13
CA SER A 21 -4.57 8.83 -8.76
C SER A 21 -4.14 9.65 -7.54
N VAL A 22 -3.06 9.20 -6.90
CA VAL A 22 -2.44 9.88 -5.78
C VAL A 22 -0.96 10.12 -6.06
N SER A 23 -0.43 11.21 -5.58
CA SER A 23 0.97 11.60 -5.76
C SER A 23 1.47 12.37 -4.54
N VAL A 24 2.78 12.64 -4.51
CA VAL A 24 3.40 13.51 -3.50
C VAL A 24 3.91 14.77 -4.18
N LYS A 25 3.60 15.93 -3.59
CA LYS A 25 4.19 17.21 -3.98
C LYS A 25 4.59 17.99 -2.73
N ASP A 26 5.85 18.37 -2.64
CA ASP A 26 6.42 19.13 -1.52
C ASP A 26 6.13 18.49 -0.13
N GLY A 27 6.23 17.13 -0.06
CA GLY A 27 5.94 16.38 1.15
C GLY A 27 4.46 16.36 1.55
N ASN A 28 3.53 16.64 0.62
CA ASN A 28 2.09 16.59 0.85
C ASN A 28 1.42 15.66 -0.15
N ILE A 29 0.39 14.96 0.30
CA ILE A 29 -0.37 14.04 -0.54
C ILE A 29 -1.32 14.83 -1.41
N GLN A 30 -1.30 14.54 -2.72
CA GLN A 30 -2.19 15.07 -3.73
C GLN A 30 -3.11 13.97 -4.24
N PHE A 31 -4.36 14.31 -4.49
CA PHE A 31 -5.34 13.43 -5.14
C PHE A 31 -5.81 14.06 -6.44
N THR A 32 -5.78 13.31 -7.53
CA THR A 32 -6.35 13.73 -8.82
C THR A 32 -7.59 12.90 -9.09
N ASP A 33 -8.72 13.56 -9.28
CA ASP A 33 -10.00 12.92 -9.54
C ASP A 33 -10.16 12.51 -11.02
N LYS A 34 -11.31 11.88 -11.34
CA LYS A 34 -11.64 11.43 -12.71
C LYS A 34 -11.82 12.57 -13.72
N SER A 35 -11.96 13.83 -13.28
CA SER A 35 -12.00 15.00 -14.14
C SER A 35 -10.60 15.59 -14.42
N GLY A 36 -9.56 15.07 -13.75
CA GLY A 36 -8.20 15.59 -13.81
C GLY A 36 -7.94 16.73 -12.81
N GLN A 37 -8.91 17.04 -11.93
CA GLN A 37 -8.72 18.06 -10.91
C GLN A 37 -7.86 17.50 -9.77
N THR A 38 -6.79 18.23 -9.43
CA THR A 38 -5.88 17.86 -8.34
C THR A 38 -6.14 18.68 -7.08
N THR A 39 -6.26 18.01 -5.94
CA THR A 39 -6.48 18.62 -4.62
C THR A 39 -5.43 18.13 -3.64
N ALA A 40 -4.88 19.02 -2.81
CA ALA A 40 -4.00 18.65 -1.70
C ALA A 40 -4.84 18.04 -0.56
N LEU A 41 -4.50 16.81 -0.15
CA LEU A 41 -5.17 16.14 0.98
C LEU A 41 -4.49 16.44 2.31
N THR A 42 -3.20 16.79 2.28
CA THR A 42 -2.40 17.08 3.49
C THR A 42 -1.55 18.33 3.29
N SER A 43 -1.05 18.90 4.40
CA SER A 43 -0.25 20.12 4.42
C SER A 43 0.93 20.06 5.40
N SER A 44 1.38 18.86 5.79
CA SER A 44 2.44 18.68 6.78
C SER A 44 3.84 18.94 6.24
N GLY A 45 4.05 18.82 4.92
CA GLY A 45 5.36 18.83 4.28
C GLY A 45 6.22 17.57 4.60
N ARG A 46 5.64 16.53 5.25
CA ARG A 46 6.36 15.36 5.76
C ARG A 46 5.75 14.03 5.34
N ASP A 47 4.80 14.06 4.38
CA ASP A 47 4.04 12.90 3.95
C ASP A 47 4.62 12.26 2.69
N SER A 48 4.54 10.93 2.60
CA SER A 48 5.09 10.13 1.50
C SER A 48 4.33 8.83 1.30
N GLY A 49 4.63 8.09 0.21
CA GLY A 49 4.14 6.74 -0.05
C GLY A 49 2.61 6.60 -0.06
N PRO A 50 1.84 7.48 -0.76
CA PRO A 50 0.39 7.38 -0.77
C PRO A 50 -0.08 6.16 -1.58
N VAL A 51 -1.09 5.47 -1.04
CA VAL A 51 -1.80 4.39 -1.73
C VAL A 51 -3.30 4.67 -1.66
N LEU A 52 -3.96 4.70 -2.83
CA LEU A 52 -5.40 4.87 -2.94
C LEU A 52 -6.12 3.56 -2.62
N ALA A 53 -7.14 3.62 -1.79
CA ALA A 53 -7.98 2.47 -1.50
C ALA A 53 -8.76 2.01 -2.75
N PRO A 54 -9.11 0.71 -2.87
CA PRO A 54 -9.83 0.18 -4.03
C PRO A 54 -11.19 0.84 -4.28
N ASP A 55 -11.84 1.38 -3.25
CA ASP A 55 -13.12 2.11 -3.37
C ASP A 55 -12.95 3.56 -3.85
N GLY A 56 -11.70 4.04 -3.99
CA GLY A 56 -11.36 5.39 -4.42
C GLY A 56 -11.72 6.49 -3.42
N LYS A 57 -12.01 6.16 -2.15
CA LYS A 57 -12.48 7.13 -1.14
C LYS A 57 -11.46 7.47 -0.08
N TRP A 58 -10.47 6.62 0.14
CA TRP A 58 -9.45 6.76 1.17
C TRP A 58 -8.06 6.64 0.59
N VAL A 59 -7.12 7.34 1.21
CA VAL A 59 -5.68 7.25 0.92
C VAL A 59 -4.97 6.93 2.22
N VAL A 60 -4.09 5.90 2.22
CA VAL A 60 -3.12 5.70 3.30
C VAL A 60 -1.79 6.28 2.87
N PHE A 61 -1.02 6.77 3.82
CA PHE A 61 0.28 7.38 3.58
C PHE A 61 1.15 7.34 4.82
N VAL A 62 2.45 7.54 4.64
CA VAL A 62 3.46 7.56 5.71
C VAL A 62 3.81 9.01 6.02
N ARG A 63 3.82 9.38 7.31
CA ARG A 63 4.25 10.68 7.82
C ARG A 63 5.52 10.56 8.64
N LYS A 64 6.56 11.32 8.31
CA LYS A 64 7.74 11.49 9.19
C LYS A 64 7.35 12.25 10.43
N VAL A 65 7.83 11.80 11.59
CA VAL A 65 7.61 12.46 12.87
C VAL A 65 8.94 12.68 13.58
N ASP A 66 8.99 13.65 14.49
CA ASP A 66 10.17 13.87 15.31
C ASP A 66 10.27 12.78 16.38
N GLY A 67 11.47 12.27 16.62
CA GLY A 67 11.72 11.23 17.61
C GLY A 67 13.14 10.70 17.52
N LYS A 68 13.45 9.71 18.35
CA LYS A 68 14.72 9.00 18.28
C LYS A 68 14.64 7.95 17.19
N PRO A 69 15.70 7.77 16.38
CA PRO A 69 15.77 6.65 15.44
C PRO A 69 15.55 5.30 16.14
N ILE A 70 14.94 4.37 15.45
CA ILE A 70 14.67 3.01 15.93
C ILE A 70 15.70 2.08 15.30
N ALA A 71 16.48 1.40 16.13
CA ALA A 71 17.44 0.41 15.69
C ALA A 71 16.72 -0.86 15.21
N THR A 72 17.13 -1.38 14.05
CA THR A 72 16.67 -2.64 13.48
C THR A 72 17.85 -3.61 13.34
N GLY A 73 17.61 -4.79 12.79
CA GLY A 73 18.68 -5.76 12.53
C GLY A 73 19.71 -5.32 11.50
N SER A 74 19.40 -4.30 10.68
CA SER A 74 20.25 -3.84 9.57
C SER A 74 20.63 -2.36 9.64
N GLU A 75 19.78 -1.50 10.20
CA GLU A 75 19.92 -0.04 10.14
C GLU A 75 19.19 0.66 11.29
N GLU A 76 19.46 1.95 11.45
CA GLU A 76 18.62 2.85 12.24
C GLU A 76 17.67 3.60 11.30
N VAL A 77 16.39 3.65 11.65
CA VAL A 77 15.37 4.33 10.85
C VAL A 77 14.68 5.43 11.62
N GLU A 78 14.44 6.56 10.95
CA GLU A 78 13.69 7.68 11.51
C GLU A 78 12.23 7.28 11.78
N PRO A 79 11.65 7.70 12.91
CA PRO A 79 10.29 7.33 13.25
C PRO A 79 9.27 7.91 12.28
N THR A 80 8.27 7.10 11.96
CA THR A 80 7.19 7.46 11.06
C THR A 80 5.84 7.05 11.65
N GLU A 81 4.76 7.48 11.02
CA GLU A 81 3.40 7.08 11.37
C GLU A 81 2.63 6.71 10.10
N LEU A 82 1.81 5.68 10.17
CA LEU A 82 0.87 5.33 9.11
C LEU A 82 -0.47 6.04 9.35
N TRP A 83 -0.88 6.84 8.39
CA TRP A 83 -2.10 7.63 8.43
C TRP A 83 -3.05 7.23 7.31
N GLN A 84 -4.34 7.55 7.48
CA GLN A 84 -5.33 7.58 6.40
C GLN A 84 -6.02 8.92 6.34
N VAL A 85 -6.49 9.31 5.13
CA VAL A 85 -7.27 10.51 4.89
C VAL A 85 -8.30 10.25 3.79
N ARG A 86 -9.46 10.88 3.86
CA ARG A 86 -10.45 10.84 2.77
C ARG A 86 -9.96 11.68 1.58
N VAL A 87 -10.40 11.30 0.38
CA VAL A 87 -10.05 12.01 -0.88
C VAL A 87 -10.60 13.44 -0.96
N ASP A 88 -11.47 13.86 -0.03
CA ASP A 88 -11.89 15.24 0.15
C ASP A 88 -11.02 16.05 1.15
N GLY A 89 -9.91 15.46 1.63
CA GLY A 89 -8.98 16.03 2.60
C GLY A 89 -9.48 16.05 4.05
N LYS A 90 -10.64 15.44 4.32
CA LYS A 90 -11.22 15.36 5.67
C LYS A 90 -10.89 14.04 6.36
N GLU A 91 -11.20 13.98 7.65
CA GLU A 91 -11.10 12.76 8.46
C GLU A 91 -9.70 12.12 8.44
N ALA A 92 -8.63 12.96 8.49
CA ALA A 92 -7.28 12.44 8.67
C ALA A 92 -7.17 11.70 10.00
N THR A 93 -6.78 10.42 9.94
CA THR A 93 -6.76 9.52 11.11
C THR A 93 -5.44 8.79 11.16
N LEU A 94 -4.81 8.79 12.34
CA LEU A 94 -3.64 7.96 12.64
C LEU A 94 -4.07 6.48 12.75
N LEU A 95 -3.47 5.61 11.94
CA LEU A 95 -3.69 4.16 11.99
C LEU A 95 -2.69 3.47 12.90
N VAL A 96 -1.39 3.71 12.68
CA VAL A 96 -0.31 2.99 13.39
C VAL A 96 0.83 3.95 13.67
N LYS A 97 1.39 3.88 14.88
CA LYS A 97 2.67 4.51 15.26
C LYS A 97 3.81 3.51 15.19
N THR A 98 5.00 4.00 14.90
CA THR A 98 6.22 3.23 15.17
C THR A 98 6.35 2.93 16.66
N ARG A 99 6.95 1.80 16.97
CA ARG A 99 7.25 1.37 18.35
C ARG A 99 8.49 0.51 18.37
N ASP A 100 9.42 0.87 19.22
CA ASP A 100 10.57 0.03 19.56
C ASP A 100 10.19 -0.89 20.73
N THR A 101 10.32 -2.18 20.53
CA THR A 101 10.08 -3.19 21.59
C THR A 101 11.30 -4.07 21.78
N GLY A 102 12.38 -3.84 21.03
CA GLY A 102 13.54 -4.71 20.97
C GLY A 102 13.27 -6.09 20.35
N LYS A 103 12.07 -6.31 19.78
CA LYS A 103 11.65 -7.58 19.14
C LYS A 103 10.97 -7.34 17.82
N PRO A 104 11.47 -7.93 16.72
CA PRO A 104 10.92 -7.74 15.37
C PRO A 104 9.42 -8.08 15.24
N GLU A 105 8.94 -9.11 15.94
CA GLU A 105 7.55 -9.56 15.89
C GLU A 105 6.56 -8.61 16.59
N THR A 106 7.07 -7.68 17.37
CA THR A 106 6.25 -6.71 18.11
C THR A 106 6.65 -5.26 17.85
N GLY A 107 7.89 -5.04 17.34
CA GLY A 107 8.40 -3.73 16.92
C GLY A 107 7.83 -3.30 15.58
N ILE A 108 7.75 -1.99 15.35
CA ILE A 108 7.44 -1.37 14.06
C ILE A 108 8.35 -0.16 13.93
N ALA A 109 9.37 -0.24 13.08
CA ALA A 109 10.36 0.81 12.93
C ALA A 109 9.98 1.86 11.86
N ALA A 110 9.39 1.40 10.74
CA ALA A 110 8.93 2.24 9.65
C ALA A 110 7.81 1.53 8.88
N PHE A 111 7.29 2.17 7.82
CA PHE A 111 6.23 1.62 6.98
C PHE A 111 6.66 1.64 5.51
N GLY A 112 6.69 0.45 4.87
CA GLY A 112 6.98 0.25 3.46
C GLY A 112 6.00 -0.73 2.82
N SER A 113 6.06 -0.89 1.49
CA SER A 113 5.24 -1.83 0.70
C SER A 113 3.75 -1.81 1.09
N LEU A 114 3.16 -0.60 1.20
CA LEU A 114 1.77 -0.45 1.60
C LEU A 114 0.83 -1.07 0.56
N GLN A 115 -0.06 -1.97 0.99
CA GLN A 115 -1.05 -2.63 0.13
C GLN A 115 -2.42 -2.70 0.82
N PHE A 116 -3.48 -2.28 0.12
CA PHE A 116 -4.83 -2.55 0.59
C PHE A 116 -5.27 -3.98 0.24
N SER A 117 -6.06 -4.61 1.12
CA SER A 117 -6.94 -5.72 0.70
C SER A 117 -7.92 -5.25 -0.37
N THR A 118 -8.46 -6.15 -1.18
CA THR A 118 -9.42 -5.78 -2.24
C THR A 118 -10.70 -5.15 -1.67
N SER A 119 -11.04 -5.44 -0.41
CA SER A 119 -12.16 -4.80 0.30
C SER A 119 -11.85 -3.40 0.82
N GLY A 120 -10.59 -2.95 0.80
CA GLY A 120 -10.15 -1.67 1.39
C GLY A 120 -10.13 -1.63 2.92
N LYS A 121 -10.50 -2.73 3.62
CA LYS A 121 -10.59 -2.74 5.10
C LYS A 121 -9.27 -3.03 5.79
N LEU A 122 -8.35 -3.69 5.11
CA LEU A 122 -7.04 -4.04 5.66
C LEU A 122 -5.95 -3.32 4.88
N VAL A 123 -4.90 -2.90 5.58
CA VAL A 123 -3.66 -2.40 4.98
C VAL A 123 -2.52 -3.28 5.45
N TYR A 124 -1.85 -3.93 4.52
CA TYR A 124 -0.61 -4.67 4.73
C TYR A 124 0.56 -3.73 4.58
N PHE A 125 1.60 -3.93 5.38
CA PHE A 125 2.84 -3.16 5.29
C PHE A 125 4.03 -3.99 5.76
N VAL A 126 5.20 -3.58 5.32
CA VAL A 126 6.49 -4.14 5.76
C VAL A 126 7.19 -3.12 6.63
N THR A 127 7.85 -3.59 7.70
CA THR A 127 8.76 -2.79 8.52
C THR A 127 10.15 -3.44 8.53
N PRO A 128 11.25 -2.67 8.51
CA PRO A 128 12.59 -3.20 8.78
C PRO A 128 12.63 -3.93 10.12
N ALA A 129 13.25 -5.11 10.17
CA ALA A 129 13.20 -5.96 11.35
C ALA A 129 14.52 -6.70 11.59
N TRP A 130 14.82 -7.71 10.76
CA TRP A 130 16.06 -8.51 10.84
C TRP A 130 17.09 -8.04 9.81
N ALA A 131 18.32 -8.56 9.90
CA ALA A 131 19.41 -8.16 9.02
C ALA A 131 19.14 -8.42 7.52
N VAL A 132 18.41 -9.47 7.20
CA VAL A 132 18.17 -9.92 5.81
C VAL A 132 16.70 -9.94 5.40
N THR A 133 15.78 -9.59 6.31
CA THR A 133 14.34 -9.60 6.00
C THR A 133 13.57 -8.63 6.91
N GLY A 134 12.47 -8.11 6.42
CA GLY A 134 11.53 -7.31 7.18
C GLY A 134 10.47 -8.16 7.90
N ALA A 135 9.54 -7.49 8.53
CA ALA A 135 8.34 -8.05 9.15
C ALA A 135 7.09 -7.54 8.45
N VAL A 136 6.22 -8.45 8.03
CA VAL A 136 4.93 -8.13 7.42
C VAL A 136 3.88 -8.02 8.51
N TYR A 137 3.16 -6.91 8.48
CA TYR A 137 2.04 -6.62 9.38
C TYR A 137 0.77 -6.31 8.60
N VAL A 138 -0.35 -6.38 9.29
CA VAL A 138 -1.63 -5.90 8.80
C VAL A 138 -2.31 -5.02 9.85
N VAL A 139 -2.95 -3.94 9.41
CA VAL A 139 -3.83 -3.12 10.22
C VAL A 139 -5.24 -3.09 9.64
N ASP A 140 -6.24 -3.23 10.50
CA ASP A 140 -7.65 -3.00 10.18
C ASP A 140 -7.92 -1.49 10.23
N THR A 141 -8.35 -0.90 9.11
CA THR A 141 -8.56 0.55 8.97
C THR A 141 -9.75 1.06 9.80
N THR A 142 -10.65 0.19 10.23
CA THR A 142 -11.86 0.56 10.97
C THR A 142 -11.66 0.59 12.49
N ASN A 143 -10.94 -0.39 13.03
CA ASN A 143 -10.71 -0.52 14.48
C ASN A 143 -9.24 -0.31 14.88
N ARG A 144 -8.34 -0.10 13.91
CA ARG A 144 -6.88 0.13 14.07
C ARG A 144 -6.15 -1.02 14.76
N LYS A 145 -6.72 -2.22 14.72
CA LYS A 145 -6.07 -3.41 15.28
C LYS A 145 -4.92 -3.83 14.38
N VAL A 146 -3.71 -3.82 14.92
CA VAL A 146 -2.47 -4.22 14.22
C VAL A 146 -2.11 -5.64 14.61
N ARG A 147 -1.67 -6.43 13.62
CA ARG A 147 -1.24 -7.81 13.82
C ARG A 147 0.01 -8.10 12.98
N TYR A 148 1.02 -8.70 13.60
CA TYR A 148 2.15 -9.32 12.89
C TYR A 148 1.65 -10.57 12.16
N LEU A 149 2.21 -10.82 10.98
CA LEU A 149 1.90 -12.00 10.16
C LEU A 149 3.08 -12.97 10.08
N PHE A 150 4.17 -12.53 9.48
CA PHE A 150 5.35 -13.37 9.21
C PHE A 150 6.54 -12.51 8.76
N PRO A 151 7.77 -13.09 8.67
CA PRO A 151 8.91 -12.42 8.03
C PRO A 151 8.71 -12.25 6.54
N GLY A 152 9.11 -11.10 5.98
CA GLY A 152 9.07 -10.81 4.55
C GLY A 152 9.55 -9.39 4.26
N SER A 153 10.15 -9.20 3.08
CA SER A 153 10.76 -7.94 2.65
C SER A 153 9.90 -7.15 1.66
N ASP A 154 8.90 -7.79 1.08
CA ASP A 154 7.88 -7.15 0.23
C ASP A 154 6.55 -7.91 0.36
N VAL A 155 5.44 -7.21 0.10
CA VAL A 155 4.10 -7.79 0.09
C VAL A 155 3.27 -7.18 -1.02
N LYS A 156 2.60 -8.03 -1.81
CA LYS A 156 1.60 -7.64 -2.81
C LYS A 156 0.30 -8.38 -2.53
N VAL A 157 -0.84 -7.72 -2.70
CA VAL A 157 -2.17 -8.33 -2.60
C VAL A 157 -2.61 -8.78 -3.99
N VAL A 158 -3.00 -10.05 -4.13
CA VAL A 158 -3.60 -10.56 -5.36
C VAL A 158 -5.00 -9.95 -5.50
N SER A 159 -5.22 -9.18 -6.58
CA SER A 159 -6.43 -8.36 -6.75
C SER A 159 -7.62 -9.11 -7.35
N SER A 160 -7.40 -10.20 -8.09
CA SER A 160 -8.42 -10.95 -8.84
C SER A 160 -8.09 -12.44 -8.93
N GLY A 161 -8.96 -13.20 -9.59
CA GLY A 161 -8.77 -14.64 -9.83
C GLY A 161 -8.95 -15.52 -8.60
N GLU A 162 -8.51 -16.77 -8.73
CA GLU A 162 -8.65 -17.83 -7.72
C GLU A 162 -8.02 -17.45 -6.36
N TYR A 163 -6.89 -16.74 -6.40
CA TYR A 163 -6.13 -16.36 -5.21
C TYR A 163 -6.41 -14.92 -4.74
N LYS A 164 -7.55 -14.35 -5.12
CA LYS A 164 -7.95 -13.02 -4.66
C LYS A 164 -7.81 -12.88 -3.13
N ASP A 165 -7.26 -11.75 -2.68
CA ASP A 165 -6.94 -11.44 -1.27
C ASP A 165 -5.85 -12.34 -0.64
N HIS A 166 -5.20 -13.22 -1.41
CA HIS A 166 -3.94 -13.82 -0.98
C HIS A 166 -2.80 -12.82 -1.11
N LEU A 167 -1.68 -13.14 -0.50
CA LEU A 167 -0.48 -12.30 -0.47
C LEU A 167 0.64 -12.99 -1.24
N LEU A 168 1.34 -12.24 -2.08
CA LEU A 168 2.64 -12.60 -2.62
C LEU A 168 3.68 -11.92 -1.75
N VAL A 169 4.48 -12.71 -1.04
CA VAL A 169 5.43 -12.21 -0.03
C VAL A 169 6.84 -12.60 -0.40
N LEU A 170 7.72 -11.61 -0.55
CA LEU A 170 9.15 -11.85 -0.76
C LEU A 170 9.79 -12.31 0.55
N GLN A 171 10.28 -13.55 0.58
CA GLN A 171 10.86 -14.16 1.77
C GLN A 171 12.29 -14.60 1.51
N HIS A 172 13.19 -14.26 2.45
CA HIS A 172 14.54 -14.79 2.50
C HIS A 172 14.53 -16.17 3.15
N ARG A 173 15.04 -17.18 2.45
CA ARG A 173 15.07 -18.57 2.91
C ARG A 173 16.43 -19.23 2.62
N TYR A 174 16.68 -20.35 3.28
CA TYR A 174 17.93 -21.08 3.20
C TYR A 174 17.71 -22.46 2.60
N PHE A 175 18.66 -22.90 1.78
CA PHE A 175 18.72 -24.30 1.33
C PHE A 175 19.26 -25.19 2.45
N ILE A 176 18.80 -26.44 2.51
CA ILE A 176 19.29 -27.46 3.49
C ILE A 176 20.79 -27.68 3.34
N GLY A 177 21.32 -27.60 2.11
CA GLY A 177 22.75 -27.76 1.79
C GLY A 177 23.61 -26.52 1.96
N GLY A 178 23.06 -25.41 2.47
CA GLY A 178 23.72 -24.12 2.59
C GLY A 178 23.39 -23.17 1.43
N GLY A 179 23.63 -21.86 1.65
CA GLY A 179 23.19 -20.78 0.75
C GLY A 179 21.77 -20.34 1.04
N SER A 180 21.38 -19.23 0.41
CA SER A 180 20.06 -18.61 0.59
C SER A 180 19.47 -18.16 -0.75
N TYR A 181 18.18 -17.86 -0.73
CA TYR A 181 17.43 -17.34 -1.87
C TYR A 181 16.31 -16.42 -1.40
N ASP A 182 15.90 -15.49 -2.27
CA ASP A 182 14.79 -14.57 -2.06
C ASP A 182 13.71 -14.87 -3.10
N TRP A 183 12.62 -15.52 -2.68
CA TRP A 183 11.49 -15.86 -3.55
C TRP A 183 10.19 -15.32 -3.01
N TYR A 184 9.28 -15.00 -3.92
CA TYR A 184 7.89 -14.78 -3.58
C TYR A 184 7.21 -16.10 -3.22
N TRP A 185 6.43 -16.03 -2.17
CA TRP A 185 5.60 -17.12 -1.67
C TRP A 185 4.14 -16.68 -1.69
N LEU A 186 3.26 -17.58 -2.15
CA LEU A 186 1.83 -17.38 -2.03
C LEU A 186 1.40 -17.73 -0.61
N VAL A 187 0.77 -16.78 0.06
CA VAL A 187 0.37 -16.87 1.46
C VAL A 187 -1.06 -16.39 1.61
N ARG A 188 -1.86 -17.06 2.40
CA ARG A 188 -3.20 -16.61 2.75
C ARG A 188 -3.14 -15.38 3.66
N SER A 189 -4.23 -14.57 3.65
CA SER A 189 -4.35 -13.38 4.52
C SER A 189 -4.29 -13.69 6.03
N ASP A 190 -4.50 -14.97 6.43
CA ASP A 190 -4.33 -15.44 7.80
C ASP A 190 -2.88 -15.81 8.17
N GLY A 191 -1.97 -15.83 7.19
CA GLY A 191 -0.56 -16.16 7.36
C GLY A 191 -0.18 -17.59 6.97
N LYS A 192 -1.13 -18.42 6.51
CA LYS A 192 -0.84 -19.79 6.08
C LYS A 192 -0.18 -19.79 4.70
N GLU A 193 1.01 -20.37 4.60
CA GLU A 193 1.70 -20.58 3.32
C GLU A 193 0.96 -21.62 2.46
N ILE A 194 0.95 -21.35 1.14
CA ILE A 194 0.42 -22.23 0.11
C ILE A 194 1.57 -22.87 -0.66
N GLY A 195 2.51 -22.07 -1.18
CA GLY A 195 3.65 -22.57 -1.93
C GLY A 195 4.52 -21.46 -2.51
N PRO A 196 5.69 -21.84 -3.10
CA PRO A 196 6.59 -20.91 -3.74
C PRO A 196 6.00 -20.43 -5.08
N VAL A 197 6.28 -19.16 -5.41
CA VAL A 197 5.95 -18.54 -6.69
C VAL A 197 7.21 -18.42 -7.56
N GLY A 198 8.33 -17.97 -6.98
CA GLY A 198 9.61 -17.78 -7.68
C GLY A 198 10.27 -16.45 -7.36
N GLU A 199 11.28 -16.09 -8.13
CA GLU A 199 12.05 -14.85 -7.95
C GLU A 199 11.21 -13.59 -8.26
N THR A 200 10.22 -13.72 -9.15
CA THR A 200 9.33 -12.62 -9.57
C THR A 200 7.86 -13.03 -9.52
N THR A 201 6.95 -12.07 -9.61
CA THR A 201 5.50 -12.30 -9.55
C THR A 201 4.82 -12.33 -10.93
N GLU A 202 5.52 -11.92 -12.01
CA GLU A 202 4.92 -11.68 -13.33
C GLU A 202 4.26 -12.94 -13.90
N ASN A 203 4.91 -14.10 -13.83
CA ASN A 203 4.34 -15.35 -14.35
C ASN A 203 3.09 -15.78 -13.56
N PHE A 204 3.12 -15.59 -12.24
CA PHE A 204 1.97 -15.88 -11.39
C PHE A 204 0.80 -14.95 -11.73
N GLU A 205 1.06 -13.64 -11.81
CA GLU A 205 0.07 -12.62 -12.15
C GLU A 205 -0.53 -12.87 -13.55
N ALA A 206 0.30 -13.19 -14.55
CA ALA A 206 -0.17 -13.51 -15.89
C ALA A 206 -1.08 -14.76 -15.97
N THR A 207 -0.86 -15.75 -15.07
CA THR A 207 -1.59 -17.03 -15.09
C THR A 207 -2.87 -16.99 -14.24
N HIS A 208 -2.90 -16.18 -13.17
CA HIS A 208 -3.94 -16.24 -12.14
C HIS A 208 -4.72 -14.92 -11.95
N SER A 209 -4.56 -13.93 -12.84
CA SER A 209 -5.24 -12.61 -12.74
C SER A 209 -6.54 -12.52 -13.56
N GLU A 210 -7.01 -13.61 -14.16
CA GLU A 210 -8.29 -13.65 -14.91
C GLU A 210 -9.51 -13.85 -13.99
#